data_0a92241dcae11e3469fcf252937f6bdc
#
_entry.id   0a92241dcae11e3469fcf252937f6bdc
#
_cell.length_a   1.000
_cell.length_b   1.000
_cell.length_c   1.000
_cell.angle_alpha   90.00
_cell.angle_beta   90.00
_cell.angle_gamma   90.00
#
_symmetry.space_group_name_H-M   'P 1'
#
loop_
_entity.id
_entity.type
_entity.pdbx_description
1 polymer ?
#
loop_
_entity_poly.entity_id
_entity_poly.type
_entity_poly.pdbx_seq_one_letter_code
_entity_poly.pdbx_strand_id
1 'polypeptide(L)'
;VKEQASGLYAQEMAERGFLTIAFDPSYTGESGGSPRYMNSPDINTEDFQAAIDYLSSLDEVNAESIAIIGICGWGGIALNVAALDPRIKATVASTLYDLSRVTRKGYFDEADTEESRYQMRLAIATQRTEDFKNHNYQLAGGVIDPLPDDAPQFVKDYYAYYKEPRGYHKRSLNSNKGWAIQAGTSLLNTHLLDSIGETRNAVLIVHGNQAHSYYMGKDAFEQLIGDNKQMITIE
;
A
#
# COMPACT_ATOMS: atom_id res chain seq x y z
N VAL A 1 2.82 -8.09 5.19
CA VAL A 1 2.23 -9.45 5.20
C VAL A 1 1.02 -9.49 6.13
N LYS A 2 0.10 -10.43 5.86
CA LYS A 2 -1.18 -10.58 6.60
C LYS A 2 -1.02 -10.79 8.11
N GLU A 3 0.11 -11.30 8.57
CA GLU A 3 0.40 -11.52 9.99
C GLU A 3 0.79 -10.24 10.75
N GLN A 4 0.93 -9.13 10.08
CA GLN A 4 1.25 -7.84 10.70
C GLN A 4 -0.02 -6.99 10.87
N ALA A 5 0.02 -5.71 10.48
CA ALA A 5 -1.11 -4.79 10.68
C ALA A 5 -2.44 -5.32 10.12
N SER A 6 -2.46 -5.94 8.93
CA SER A 6 -3.70 -6.42 8.31
C SER A 6 -4.40 -7.49 9.15
N GLY A 7 -3.64 -8.44 9.72
CA GLY A 7 -4.20 -9.48 10.58
C GLY A 7 -4.79 -8.92 11.86
N LEU A 8 -4.12 -7.94 12.48
CA LEU A 8 -4.63 -7.27 13.66
C LEU A 8 -5.96 -6.55 13.36
N TYR A 9 -6.01 -5.78 12.27
CA TYR A 9 -7.25 -5.10 11.87
C TYR A 9 -8.37 -6.08 11.55
N ALA A 10 -8.07 -7.20 10.88
CA ALA A 10 -9.06 -8.23 10.59
C ALA A 10 -9.61 -8.85 11.88
N GLN A 11 -8.76 -9.17 12.85
CA GLN A 11 -9.17 -9.69 14.14
C GLN A 11 -10.06 -8.71 14.91
N GLU A 12 -9.64 -7.45 15.00
CA GLU A 12 -10.39 -6.39 15.68
C GLU A 12 -11.77 -6.16 15.05
N MET A 13 -11.87 -6.26 13.73
CA MET A 13 -13.15 -6.13 13.04
C MET A 13 -14.02 -7.37 13.22
N ALA A 14 -13.43 -8.57 13.27
CA ALA A 14 -14.15 -9.81 13.55
C ALA A 14 -14.78 -9.78 14.97
N GLU A 15 -14.06 -9.27 15.97
CA GLU A 15 -14.59 -9.08 17.33
C GLU A 15 -15.76 -8.09 17.39
N ARG A 16 -15.88 -7.22 16.39
CA ARG A 16 -17.01 -6.28 16.21
C ARG A 16 -18.16 -6.85 15.38
N GLY A 17 -18.09 -8.12 15.02
CA GLY A 17 -19.17 -8.85 14.35
C GLY A 17 -19.10 -8.85 12.83
N PHE A 18 -17.98 -8.46 12.23
CA PHE A 18 -17.77 -8.58 10.78
C PHE A 18 -17.16 -9.94 10.42
N LEU A 19 -17.55 -10.48 9.28
CA LEU A 19 -16.77 -11.53 8.63
C LEU A 19 -15.58 -10.84 7.93
N THR A 20 -14.37 -11.27 8.24
CA THR A 20 -13.15 -10.58 7.78
C THR A 20 -12.17 -11.52 7.12
N ILE A 21 -11.44 -11.01 6.13
CA ILE A 21 -10.27 -11.67 5.57
C ILE A 21 -9.08 -10.72 5.56
N ALA A 22 -7.89 -11.27 5.79
CA ALA A 22 -6.63 -10.61 5.52
C ALA A 22 -5.80 -11.52 4.61
N PHE A 23 -5.17 -10.95 3.59
CA PHE A 23 -4.42 -11.71 2.60
C PHE A 23 -3.05 -11.09 2.33
N ASP A 24 -2.13 -11.91 1.86
CA ASP A 24 -0.89 -11.43 1.26
C ASP A 24 -1.16 -11.13 -0.21
N PRO A 25 -0.76 -9.97 -0.72
CA PRO A 25 -0.91 -9.68 -2.14
C PRO A 25 -0.03 -10.60 -3.00
N SER A 26 -0.39 -10.71 -4.27
CA SER A 26 0.38 -11.44 -5.27
C SER A 26 1.87 -11.11 -5.19
N TYR A 27 2.71 -12.08 -5.40
CA TYR A 27 4.18 -12.04 -5.34
C TYR A 27 4.79 -11.87 -3.93
N THR A 28 3.99 -11.77 -2.87
CA THR A 28 4.49 -11.52 -1.50
C THR A 28 3.97 -12.54 -0.51
N GLY A 29 4.56 -12.57 0.69
CA GLY A 29 4.11 -13.44 1.78
C GLY A 29 4.00 -14.91 1.37
N GLU A 30 2.83 -15.50 1.59
CA GLU A 30 2.48 -16.88 1.19
C GLU A 30 1.77 -16.95 -0.17
N SER A 31 1.37 -15.81 -0.74
CA SER A 31 0.78 -15.76 -2.07
C SER A 31 1.82 -16.08 -3.16
N GLY A 32 1.34 -16.63 -4.25
CA GLY A 32 2.17 -17.04 -5.40
C GLY A 32 2.69 -15.88 -6.22
N GLY A 33 3.28 -16.21 -7.36
CA GLY A 33 3.78 -15.27 -8.36
C GLY A 33 5.30 -15.26 -8.48
N SER A 34 5.78 -15.05 -9.70
CA SER A 34 7.21 -14.94 -10.05
C SER A 34 7.40 -13.82 -11.07
N PRO A 35 8.45 -13.00 -10.93
CA PRO A 35 9.41 -12.98 -9.82
C PRO A 35 8.78 -12.57 -8.49
N ARG A 36 9.40 -12.95 -7.37
CA ARG A 36 8.91 -12.58 -6.03
C ARG A 36 9.13 -11.11 -5.74
N TYR A 37 8.36 -10.60 -4.77
CA TYR A 37 8.50 -9.25 -4.21
C TYR A 37 8.23 -8.12 -5.21
N MET A 38 7.34 -8.39 -6.17
CA MET A 38 6.85 -7.37 -7.09
C MET A 38 5.79 -6.50 -6.44
N ASN A 39 5.79 -5.22 -6.80
CA ASN A 39 4.72 -4.28 -6.53
C ASN A 39 4.16 -3.81 -7.88
N SER A 40 2.90 -4.06 -8.12
CA SER A 40 2.20 -3.60 -9.32
C SER A 40 0.82 -3.10 -8.91
N PRO A 41 0.54 -1.79 -9.00
CA PRO A 41 -0.76 -1.25 -8.64
C PRO A 41 -1.93 -1.93 -9.33
N ASP A 42 -1.78 -2.31 -10.60
CA ASP A 42 -2.82 -3.03 -11.35
C ASP A 42 -3.11 -4.40 -10.75
N ILE A 43 -2.06 -5.21 -10.53
CA ILE A 43 -2.21 -6.55 -9.93
C ILE A 43 -2.69 -6.44 -8.48
N ASN A 44 -2.24 -5.43 -7.74
CA ASN A 44 -2.68 -5.24 -6.37
C ASN A 44 -4.14 -4.76 -6.29
N THR A 45 -4.62 -4.04 -7.29
CA THR A 45 -6.04 -3.74 -7.47
C THR A 45 -6.84 -5.02 -7.72
N GLU A 46 -6.36 -5.87 -8.63
CA GLU A 46 -6.94 -7.19 -8.92
C GLU A 46 -6.96 -8.11 -7.68
N ASP A 47 -5.92 -8.09 -6.85
CA ASP A 47 -5.89 -8.85 -5.59
C ASP A 47 -7.08 -8.49 -4.67
N PHE A 48 -7.44 -7.22 -4.57
CA PHE A 48 -8.63 -6.79 -3.83
C PHE A 48 -9.92 -7.23 -4.50
N GLN A 49 -10.02 -7.11 -5.83
CA GLN A 49 -11.21 -7.54 -6.58
C GLN A 49 -11.42 -9.05 -6.46
N ALA A 50 -10.35 -9.85 -6.54
CA ALA A 50 -10.42 -11.29 -6.30
C ALA A 50 -10.85 -11.63 -4.86
N ALA A 51 -10.43 -10.85 -3.87
CA ALA A 51 -10.92 -11.01 -2.50
C ALA A 51 -12.42 -10.68 -2.38
N ILE A 52 -12.91 -9.68 -3.11
CA ILE A 52 -14.34 -9.34 -3.19
C ILE A 52 -15.12 -10.45 -3.89
N ASP A 53 -14.59 -11.02 -4.99
CA ASP A 53 -15.20 -12.17 -5.67
C ASP A 53 -15.36 -13.35 -4.71
N TYR A 54 -14.31 -13.67 -3.97
CA TYR A 54 -14.34 -14.73 -2.97
C TYR A 54 -15.40 -14.45 -1.90
N LEU A 55 -15.39 -13.28 -1.27
CA LEU A 55 -16.39 -12.92 -0.25
C LEU A 55 -17.80 -12.97 -0.80
N SER A 56 -18.02 -12.45 -2.01
CA SER A 56 -19.35 -12.43 -2.65
C SER A 56 -19.87 -13.83 -3.00
N SER A 57 -18.99 -14.84 -3.02
CA SER A 57 -19.36 -16.24 -3.29
C SER A 57 -19.77 -17.02 -2.04
N LEU A 58 -19.62 -16.44 -0.85
CA LEU A 58 -19.95 -17.09 0.41
C LEU A 58 -21.41 -16.84 0.80
N ASP A 59 -22.13 -17.88 1.16
CA ASP A 59 -23.55 -17.79 1.55
C ASP A 59 -23.79 -16.92 2.81
N GLU A 60 -22.77 -16.83 3.68
CA GLU A 60 -22.82 -16.05 4.92
C GLU A 60 -22.55 -14.56 4.70
N VAL A 61 -22.10 -14.16 3.52
CA VAL A 61 -21.74 -12.77 3.20
C VAL A 61 -22.88 -12.06 2.49
N ASN A 62 -23.26 -10.89 3.00
CA ASN A 62 -24.10 -9.97 2.27
C ASN A 62 -23.25 -9.21 1.25
N ALA A 63 -23.33 -9.60 -0.02
CA ALA A 63 -22.59 -8.96 -1.11
C ALA A 63 -22.89 -7.45 -1.28
N GLU A 64 -24.05 -6.97 -0.77
CA GLU A 64 -24.39 -5.55 -0.75
C GLU A 64 -23.81 -4.78 0.45
N SER A 65 -22.95 -5.41 1.26
CA SER A 65 -22.37 -4.81 2.47
C SER A 65 -20.86 -5.09 2.60
N ILE A 66 -20.15 -5.18 1.48
CA ILE A 66 -18.71 -5.41 1.46
C ILE A 66 -17.97 -4.08 1.64
N ALA A 67 -17.01 -4.08 2.55
CA ALA A 67 -16.12 -2.95 2.81
C ALA A 67 -14.66 -3.36 2.75
N ILE A 68 -13.77 -2.42 2.48
CA ILE A 68 -12.32 -2.64 2.48
C ILE A 68 -11.60 -1.71 3.45
N ILE A 69 -10.52 -2.19 4.03
CA ILE A 69 -9.60 -1.40 4.86
C ILE A 69 -8.21 -1.50 4.25
N GLY A 70 -7.68 -0.37 3.80
CA GLY A 70 -6.30 -0.26 3.34
C GLY A 70 -5.44 0.48 4.35
N ILE A 71 -4.23 -0.01 4.60
CA ILE A 71 -3.30 0.56 5.59
C ILE A 71 -2.01 0.96 4.90
N CYS A 72 -1.51 2.19 5.15
CA CYS A 72 -0.27 2.70 4.58
C CYS A 72 -0.34 2.72 3.03
N GLY A 73 0.62 2.12 2.33
CA GLY A 73 0.59 2.01 0.86
C GLY A 73 -0.66 1.31 0.31
N TRP A 74 -1.23 0.39 1.09
CA TRP A 74 -2.49 -0.28 0.75
C TRP A 74 -3.72 0.61 0.99
N GLY A 75 -3.58 1.71 1.72
CA GLY A 75 -4.60 2.76 1.80
C GLY A 75 -4.82 3.45 0.45
N GLY A 76 -3.73 3.74 -0.28
CA GLY A 76 -3.80 4.26 -1.65
C GLY A 76 -4.41 3.26 -2.62
N ILE A 77 -3.99 1.99 -2.57
CA ILE A 77 -4.58 0.92 -3.39
C ILE A 77 -6.09 0.77 -3.08
N ALA A 78 -6.49 0.76 -1.81
CA ALA A 78 -7.90 0.65 -1.42
C ALA A 78 -8.76 1.78 -1.99
N LEU A 79 -8.28 3.03 -1.97
CA LEU A 79 -8.99 4.15 -2.61
C LEU A 79 -9.11 3.98 -4.13
N ASN A 80 -8.05 3.51 -4.78
CA ASN A 80 -8.09 3.20 -6.21
C ASN A 80 -9.12 2.10 -6.54
N VAL A 81 -9.10 1.01 -5.77
CA VAL A 81 -10.07 -0.09 -5.93
C VAL A 81 -11.50 0.41 -5.71
N ALA A 82 -11.72 1.27 -4.70
CA ALA A 82 -13.04 1.84 -4.39
C ALA A 82 -13.60 2.68 -5.54
N ALA A 83 -12.74 3.33 -6.31
CA ALA A 83 -13.15 4.07 -7.52
C ALA A 83 -13.49 3.14 -8.69
N LEU A 84 -12.85 1.96 -8.77
CA LEU A 84 -12.96 1.04 -9.89
C LEU A 84 -14.01 -0.07 -9.68
N ASP A 85 -14.30 -0.47 -8.44
CA ASP A 85 -15.21 -1.57 -8.13
C ASP A 85 -16.45 -1.09 -7.34
N PRO A 86 -17.61 -0.92 -8.02
CA PRO A 86 -18.85 -0.45 -7.39
C PRO A 86 -19.46 -1.42 -6.36
N ARG A 87 -18.97 -2.65 -6.25
CA ARG A 87 -19.42 -3.61 -5.24
C ARG A 87 -18.98 -3.22 -3.83
N ILE A 88 -17.92 -2.41 -3.73
CA ILE A 88 -17.47 -1.87 -2.46
C ILE A 88 -18.43 -0.79 -1.98
N LYS A 89 -18.93 -0.92 -0.75
CA LYS A 89 -19.89 0.02 -0.17
C LYS A 89 -19.25 1.00 0.83
N ALA A 90 -18.12 0.61 1.42
CA ALA A 90 -17.34 1.49 2.28
C ALA A 90 -15.85 1.20 2.18
N THR A 91 -15.05 2.24 2.30
CA THR A 91 -13.58 2.15 2.26
C THR A 91 -12.97 2.91 3.42
N VAL A 92 -12.06 2.27 4.13
CA VAL A 92 -11.22 2.93 5.14
C VAL A 92 -9.78 2.97 4.64
N ALA A 93 -9.21 4.17 4.52
CA ALA A 93 -7.80 4.36 4.25
C ALA A 93 -7.10 4.87 5.51
N SER A 94 -6.35 3.98 6.17
CA SER A 94 -5.63 4.29 7.40
C SER A 94 -4.19 4.64 7.09
N THR A 95 -3.72 5.79 7.54
CA THR A 95 -2.35 6.28 7.36
C THR A 95 -1.91 6.20 5.88
N LEU A 96 -2.80 6.65 5.01
CA LEU A 96 -2.71 6.58 3.55
C LEU A 96 -1.34 6.97 3.01
N TYR A 97 -0.88 6.20 2.04
CA TYR A 97 0.35 6.42 1.31
C TYR A 97 0.14 6.18 -0.18
N ASP A 98 0.42 7.16 -1.01
CA ASP A 98 0.44 6.98 -2.47
C ASP A 98 1.83 6.55 -2.91
N LEU A 99 2.00 5.24 -3.11
CA LEU A 99 3.26 4.65 -3.54
C LEU A 99 3.70 5.14 -4.93
N SER A 100 2.77 5.44 -5.82
CA SER A 100 3.09 5.95 -7.15
C SER A 100 3.59 7.39 -7.10
N ARG A 101 2.96 8.24 -6.28
CA ARG A 101 3.36 9.63 -6.06
C ARG A 101 4.76 9.70 -5.46
N VAL A 102 5.00 8.99 -4.35
CA VAL A 102 6.30 9.04 -3.69
C VAL A 102 7.41 8.46 -4.56
N THR A 103 7.13 7.44 -5.35
CA THR A 103 8.10 6.91 -6.30
C THR A 103 8.45 7.92 -7.39
N ARG A 104 7.47 8.68 -7.89
CA ARG A 104 7.65 9.64 -8.97
C ARG A 104 8.20 10.98 -8.52
N LYS A 105 7.86 11.42 -7.30
CA LYS A 105 8.09 12.80 -6.84
C LYS A 105 8.93 12.89 -5.55
N GLY A 106 9.20 11.76 -4.89
CA GLY A 106 9.84 11.74 -3.58
C GLY A 106 8.88 12.15 -2.45
N TYR A 107 9.39 12.17 -1.24
CA TYR A 107 8.65 12.68 -0.09
C TYR A 107 8.40 14.18 -0.26
N PHE A 108 7.22 14.64 0.13
CA PHE A 108 6.78 16.04 0.04
C PHE A 108 6.88 16.63 -1.38
N ASP A 109 6.94 15.76 -2.41
CA ASP A 109 7.14 16.13 -3.81
C ASP A 109 8.47 16.87 -4.07
N GLU A 110 9.46 16.78 -3.21
CA GLU A 110 10.73 17.52 -3.29
C GLU A 110 11.62 17.09 -4.47
N ALA A 111 11.39 15.90 -5.02
CA ALA A 111 12.10 15.37 -6.18
C ALA A 111 11.26 15.35 -7.47
N ASP A 112 10.19 16.16 -7.56
CA ASP A 112 9.29 16.18 -8.73
C ASP A 112 9.94 16.90 -9.93
N THR A 113 10.96 16.29 -10.49
CA THR A 113 11.60 16.77 -11.71
C THR A 113 11.65 15.66 -12.78
N GLU A 114 11.68 16.05 -14.05
CA GLU A 114 11.88 15.09 -15.14
C GLU A 114 13.21 14.37 -15.01
N GLU A 115 14.27 15.08 -14.65
CA GLU A 115 15.61 14.52 -14.47
C GLU A 115 15.63 13.46 -13.35
N SER A 116 15.03 13.72 -12.20
CA SER A 116 14.94 12.73 -11.11
C SER A 116 14.25 11.45 -11.59
N ARG A 117 13.15 11.56 -12.31
CA ARG A 117 12.44 10.43 -12.88
C ARG A 117 13.25 9.70 -13.95
N TYR A 118 14.03 10.44 -14.76
CA TYR A 118 14.92 9.84 -15.75
C TYR A 118 16.03 9.02 -15.07
N GLN A 119 16.69 9.57 -14.06
CA GLN A 119 17.72 8.85 -13.30
C GLN A 119 17.19 7.60 -12.65
N MET A 120 15.98 7.64 -12.10
CA MET A 120 15.32 6.46 -11.55
C MET A 120 15.04 5.40 -12.63
N ARG A 121 14.52 5.80 -13.79
CA ARG A 121 14.31 4.88 -14.93
C ARG A 121 15.61 4.23 -15.38
N LEU A 122 16.69 5.03 -15.45
CA LEU A 122 18.01 4.54 -15.83
C LEU A 122 18.55 3.50 -14.81
N ALA A 123 18.43 3.80 -13.52
CA ALA A 123 18.85 2.89 -12.46
C ALA A 123 18.06 1.56 -12.51
N ILE A 124 16.74 1.63 -12.67
CA ILE A 124 15.89 0.44 -12.81
C ILE A 124 16.28 -0.38 -14.06
N ALA A 125 16.47 0.28 -15.20
CA ALA A 125 16.84 -0.40 -16.46
C ALA A 125 18.21 -1.08 -16.35
N THR A 126 19.18 -0.43 -15.73
CA THR A 126 20.50 -0.99 -15.46
C THR A 126 20.40 -2.23 -14.56
N GLN A 127 19.66 -2.12 -13.44
CA GLN A 127 19.48 -3.23 -12.53
C GLN A 127 18.76 -4.42 -13.17
N ARG A 128 17.74 -4.18 -14.00
CA ARG A 128 17.06 -5.25 -14.75
C ARG A 128 18.02 -6.06 -15.62
N THR A 129 18.99 -5.41 -16.26
CA THR A 129 20.02 -6.10 -17.06
C THR A 129 20.91 -6.96 -16.18
N GLU A 130 21.32 -6.48 -15.03
CA GLU A 130 22.14 -7.26 -14.08
C GLU A 130 21.35 -8.41 -13.44
N ASP A 131 20.08 -8.19 -13.08
CA ASP A 131 19.19 -9.23 -12.57
C ASP A 131 19.02 -10.38 -13.60
N PHE A 132 18.86 -10.04 -14.87
CA PHE A 132 18.76 -11.02 -15.95
C PHE A 132 20.03 -11.84 -16.12
N LYS A 133 21.21 -11.17 -16.14
CA LYS A 133 22.51 -11.84 -16.26
C LYS A 133 22.80 -12.79 -15.10
N ASN A 134 22.42 -12.37 -13.89
CA ASN A 134 22.74 -13.09 -12.66
C ASN A 134 21.65 -14.08 -12.23
N HIS A 135 20.52 -14.14 -12.94
CA HIS A 135 19.34 -14.93 -12.57
C HIS A 135 18.89 -14.69 -11.12
N ASN A 136 19.00 -13.45 -10.66
CA ASN A 136 18.66 -13.03 -9.31
C ASN A 136 18.10 -11.61 -9.31
N TYR A 137 17.07 -11.38 -8.51
CA TYR A 137 16.41 -10.08 -8.43
C TYR A 137 16.92 -9.30 -7.22
N GLN A 138 17.54 -8.15 -7.49
CA GLN A 138 17.97 -7.25 -6.44
C GLN A 138 16.78 -6.59 -5.77
N LEU A 139 16.79 -6.54 -4.44
CA LEU A 139 15.72 -5.98 -3.62
C LEU A 139 16.17 -4.64 -3.00
N ALA A 140 15.21 -3.74 -2.83
CA ALA A 140 15.38 -2.45 -2.17
C ALA A 140 14.09 -1.99 -1.48
N GLY A 141 14.19 -0.96 -0.63
CA GLY A 141 13.03 -0.33 0.01
C GLY A 141 12.50 -1.04 1.25
N GLY A 142 13.22 -2.03 1.78
CA GLY A 142 13.01 -2.51 3.15
C GLY A 142 13.45 -1.45 4.16
N VAL A 143 13.01 -1.58 5.42
CA VAL A 143 13.47 -0.69 6.48
C VAL A 143 14.98 -0.86 6.66
N ILE A 144 15.70 0.27 6.69
CA ILE A 144 17.16 0.28 6.77
C ILE A 144 17.66 -0.41 8.04
N ASP A 145 18.73 -1.19 7.91
CA ASP A 145 19.36 -1.91 9.01
C ASP A 145 20.86 -2.06 8.71
N PRO A 146 21.78 -1.56 9.55
CA PRO A 146 21.51 -0.92 10.86
C PRO A 146 20.84 0.46 10.74
N LEU A 147 20.12 0.86 11.79
CA LEU A 147 19.47 2.18 11.87
C LEU A 147 20.54 3.28 12.01
N PRO A 148 20.59 4.29 11.12
CA PRO A 148 21.49 5.44 11.28
C PRO A 148 21.12 6.29 12.50
N ASP A 149 22.13 6.84 13.18
CA ASP A 149 21.94 7.67 14.38
C ASP A 149 21.11 8.95 14.10
N ASP A 150 21.30 9.52 12.91
CA ASP A 150 20.63 10.73 12.42
C ASP A 150 19.32 10.46 11.66
N ALA A 151 18.83 9.20 11.70
CA ALA A 151 17.62 8.84 10.98
C ALA A 151 16.42 9.72 11.40
N PRO A 152 15.56 10.15 10.44
CA PRO A 152 14.32 10.83 10.75
C PRO A 152 13.41 10.02 11.67
N GLN A 153 12.55 10.68 12.46
CA GLN A 153 11.71 10.01 13.46
C GLN A 153 10.86 8.88 12.82
N PHE A 154 10.23 9.12 11.69
CA PHE A 154 9.41 8.08 11.05
C PHE A 154 10.21 6.82 10.64
N VAL A 155 11.51 6.97 10.31
CA VAL A 155 12.40 5.83 10.03
C VAL A 155 12.70 5.05 11.31
N LYS A 156 12.91 5.75 12.43
CA LYS A 156 13.07 5.16 13.76
C LYS A 156 11.83 4.39 14.18
N ASP A 157 10.63 4.95 13.94
CA ASP A 157 9.36 4.30 14.24
C ASP A 157 9.14 3.04 13.36
N TYR A 158 9.50 3.09 12.08
CA TYR A 158 9.47 1.92 11.21
C TYR A 158 10.45 0.84 11.67
N TYR A 159 11.67 1.23 12.07
CA TYR A 159 12.65 0.29 12.61
C TYR A 159 12.10 -0.41 13.86
N ALA A 160 11.58 0.37 14.83
CA ALA A 160 11.03 -0.14 16.07
C ALA A 160 9.81 -1.08 15.88
N TYR A 161 9.14 -1.01 14.73
CA TYR A 161 8.09 -1.95 14.39
C TYR A 161 8.61 -3.13 13.56
N TYR A 162 9.26 -2.87 12.43
CA TYR A 162 9.56 -3.91 11.45
C TYR A 162 10.83 -4.72 11.76
N LYS A 163 11.78 -4.17 12.50
CA LYS A 163 13.06 -4.84 12.82
C LYS A 163 13.10 -5.45 14.22
N GLU A 164 12.23 -4.98 15.11
CA GLU A 164 12.12 -5.46 16.49
C GLU A 164 11.01 -6.52 16.64
N PRO A 165 11.03 -7.34 17.73
CA PRO A 165 10.10 -8.45 17.92
C PRO A 165 8.62 -8.07 17.89
N ARG A 166 8.30 -6.80 18.12
CA ARG A 166 6.93 -6.28 18.12
C ARG A 166 6.20 -6.53 16.81
N GLY A 167 6.84 -6.36 15.68
CA GLY A 167 6.21 -6.46 14.36
C GLY A 167 7.09 -7.14 13.31
N TYR A 168 8.27 -7.63 13.69
CA TYR A 168 9.12 -8.39 12.77
C TYR A 168 8.39 -9.64 12.27
N HIS A 169 8.46 -9.84 10.97
CA HIS A 169 8.00 -11.09 10.38
C HIS A 169 8.92 -11.54 9.25
N LYS A 170 9.28 -12.82 9.24
CA LYS A 170 10.26 -13.39 8.30
C LYS A 170 9.88 -13.25 6.81
N ARG A 171 8.58 -13.11 6.50
CA ARG A 171 8.08 -12.91 5.13
C ARG A 171 7.82 -11.44 4.79
N SER A 172 7.91 -10.53 5.76
CA SER A 172 7.66 -9.11 5.54
C SER A 172 8.74 -8.47 4.70
N LEU A 173 8.34 -7.72 3.69
CA LEU A 173 9.23 -6.93 2.85
C LEU A 173 9.97 -5.86 3.67
N ASN A 174 9.25 -5.12 4.50
CA ASN A 174 9.84 -4.09 5.35
C ASN A 174 10.75 -4.64 6.44
N SER A 175 10.47 -5.85 6.96
CA SER A 175 11.35 -6.53 7.92
C SER A 175 12.62 -7.06 7.26
N ASN A 176 12.64 -7.17 5.94
CA ASN A 176 13.75 -7.73 5.16
C ASN A 176 14.27 -6.70 4.13
N LYS A 177 14.58 -7.15 2.92
CA LYS A 177 15.25 -6.33 1.90
C LYS A 177 14.32 -5.46 1.05
N GLY A 178 13.01 -5.62 1.19
CA GLY A 178 12.02 -4.84 0.45
C GLY A 178 11.56 -5.51 -0.85
N TRP A 179 11.32 -4.69 -1.85
CA TRP A 179 10.75 -5.04 -3.13
C TRP A 179 11.81 -5.32 -4.20
N ALA A 180 11.48 -6.07 -5.23
CA ALA A 180 12.30 -6.16 -6.42
C ALA A 180 12.43 -4.77 -7.06
N ILE A 181 13.65 -4.31 -7.33
CA ILE A 181 13.90 -2.96 -7.88
C ILE A 181 13.14 -2.72 -9.17
N GLN A 182 13.01 -3.73 -10.02
CA GLN A 182 12.25 -3.64 -11.27
C GLN A 182 10.76 -3.31 -11.06
N ALA A 183 10.18 -3.53 -9.89
CA ALA A 183 8.81 -3.15 -9.57
C ALA A 183 8.59 -1.63 -9.62
N GLY A 184 9.65 -0.82 -9.45
CA GLY A 184 9.61 0.62 -9.59
C GLY A 184 9.08 1.09 -10.94
N THR A 185 9.25 0.30 -12.02
CA THR A 185 8.70 0.65 -13.34
C THR A 185 7.17 0.75 -13.31
N SER A 186 6.50 -0.18 -12.63
CA SER A 186 5.04 -0.16 -12.51
C SER A 186 4.55 1.06 -11.73
N LEU A 187 5.22 1.38 -10.63
CA LEU A 187 4.91 2.57 -9.83
C LEU A 187 5.16 3.89 -10.59
N LEU A 188 6.24 3.97 -11.38
CA LEU A 188 6.50 5.14 -12.23
C LEU A 188 5.45 5.33 -13.34
N ASN A 189 4.87 4.23 -13.81
CA ASN A 189 3.87 4.24 -14.89
C ASN A 189 2.43 4.47 -14.39
N THR A 190 2.20 4.47 -13.09
CA THR A 190 0.86 4.58 -12.51
C THR A 190 0.66 5.95 -11.86
N HIS A 191 -0.56 6.48 -11.99
CA HIS A 191 -1.10 7.59 -11.20
C HIS A 191 -2.23 7.04 -10.35
N LEU A 192 -1.87 6.51 -9.19
CA LEU A 192 -2.74 5.64 -8.40
C LEU A 192 -4.08 6.27 -8.01
N LEU A 193 -4.08 7.57 -7.70
CA LEU A 193 -5.25 8.25 -7.15
C LEU A 193 -5.99 9.13 -8.20
N ASP A 194 -5.68 9.02 -9.48
CA ASP A 194 -6.29 9.89 -10.50
C ASP A 194 -7.81 9.78 -10.56
N SER A 195 -8.34 8.57 -10.34
CA SER A 195 -9.79 8.30 -10.47
C SER A 195 -10.57 8.39 -9.16
N ILE A 196 -9.94 8.68 -8.02
CA ILE A 196 -10.65 8.62 -6.72
C ILE A 196 -11.78 9.66 -6.60
N GLY A 197 -11.74 10.75 -7.39
CA GLY A 197 -12.84 11.69 -7.49
C GLY A 197 -14.13 11.09 -8.06
N GLU A 198 -14.08 9.91 -8.69
CA GLU A 198 -15.25 9.20 -9.21
C GLU A 198 -15.86 8.22 -8.19
N THR A 199 -15.27 8.09 -7.00
CA THR A 199 -15.75 7.20 -5.94
C THR A 199 -17.12 7.60 -5.44
N ARG A 200 -18.05 6.65 -5.41
CA ARG A 200 -19.46 6.87 -4.99
C ARG A 200 -19.80 6.20 -3.66
N ASN A 201 -18.96 5.29 -3.20
CA ASN A 201 -19.14 4.63 -1.89
C ASN A 201 -18.67 5.51 -0.73
N ALA A 202 -18.99 5.09 0.50
CA ALA A 202 -18.54 5.80 1.68
C ALA A 202 -17.00 5.69 1.85
N VAL A 203 -16.33 6.80 2.17
CA VAL A 203 -14.88 6.83 2.39
C VAL A 203 -14.55 7.46 3.73
N LEU A 204 -13.77 6.73 4.52
CA LEU A 204 -13.17 7.23 5.76
C LEU A 204 -11.63 7.24 5.61
N ILE A 205 -11.02 8.40 5.76
CA ILE A 205 -9.57 8.52 5.90
C ILE A 205 -9.24 8.73 7.38
N VAL A 206 -8.38 7.87 7.94
CA VAL A 206 -7.86 8.01 9.30
C VAL A 206 -6.37 8.26 9.23
N HIS A 207 -5.90 9.37 9.79
CA HIS A 207 -4.50 9.75 9.66
C HIS A 207 -3.97 10.46 10.90
N GLY A 208 -2.74 10.13 11.33
CA GLY A 208 -2.03 10.89 12.36
C GLY A 208 -1.50 12.22 11.80
N ASN A 209 -1.67 13.33 12.54
CA ASN A 209 -1.19 14.64 12.10
C ASN A 209 0.34 14.77 12.11
N GLN A 210 1.04 13.91 12.86
CA GLN A 210 2.50 13.85 12.92
C GLN A 210 3.11 12.88 11.87
N ALA A 211 2.25 12.15 11.13
CA ALA A 211 2.74 11.22 10.12
C ALA A 211 3.32 11.97 8.92
N HIS A 212 4.51 11.58 8.47
CA HIS A 212 5.18 12.18 7.30
C HIS A 212 4.36 12.09 6.01
N SER A 213 3.38 11.18 5.95
CA SER A 213 2.46 11.03 4.81
C SER A 213 1.11 11.73 5.00
N TYR A 214 0.93 12.53 6.06
CA TYR A 214 -0.34 13.21 6.34
C TYR A 214 -0.84 14.08 5.19
N TYR A 215 0.08 14.74 4.48
CA TYR A 215 -0.26 15.55 3.30
C TYR A 215 -0.93 14.72 2.19
N MET A 216 -0.51 13.46 1.99
CA MET A 216 -1.14 12.58 0.98
C MET A 216 -2.59 12.25 1.35
N GLY A 217 -2.87 12.04 2.64
CA GLY A 217 -4.22 11.81 3.14
C GLY A 217 -5.13 13.03 2.97
N LYS A 218 -4.60 14.22 3.21
CA LYS A 218 -5.32 15.49 2.98
C LYS A 218 -5.65 15.69 1.51
N ASP A 219 -4.65 15.56 0.64
CA ASP A 219 -4.82 15.75 -0.80
C ASP A 219 -5.84 14.74 -1.38
N ALA A 220 -5.77 13.48 -0.93
CA ALA A 220 -6.75 12.47 -1.32
C ALA A 220 -8.17 12.84 -0.84
N PHE A 221 -8.31 13.32 0.40
CA PHE A 221 -9.60 13.74 0.92
C PHE A 221 -10.19 14.93 0.15
N GLU A 222 -9.36 15.88 -0.24
CA GLU A 222 -9.77 17.03 -1.06
C GLU A 222 -10.23 16.62 -2.47
N GLN A 223 -9.58 15.61 -3.05
CA GLN A 223 -9.93 15.08 -4.38
C GLN A 223 -11.23 14.28 -4.40
N LEU A 224 -11.61 13.62 -3.29
CA LEU A 224 -12.89 12.92 -3.17
C LEU A 224 -14.06 13.91 -3.32
N ILE A 225 -15.11 13.51 -4.06
CA ILE A 225 -16.29 14.33 -4.32
C ILE A 225 -17.49 13.84 -3.50
N GLY A 226 -18.43 14.76 -3.19
CA GLY A 226 -19.66 14.45 -2.47
C GLY A 226 -19.53 14.47 -0.97
N ASP A 227 -20.63 14.13 -0.28
CA ASP A 227 -20.76 14.27 1.18
C ASP A 227 -20.53 12.94 1.92
N ASN A 228 -20.37 11.83 1.18
CA ASN A 228 -20.16 10.50 1.77
C ASN A 228 -18.67 10.23 2.07
N LYS A 229 -17.99 11.23 2.62
CA LYS A 229 -16.58 11.16 3.00
C LYS A 229 -16.33 11.79 4.35
N GLN A 230 -15.40 11.21 5.09
CA GLN A 230 -14.95 11.73 6.36
C GLN A 230 -13.44 11.59 6.52
N MET A 231 -12.79 12.56 7.18
CA MET A 231 -11.42 12.44 7.62
C MET A 231 -11.35 12.58 9.12
N ILE A 232 -10.70 11.62 9.78
CA ILE A 232 -10.38 11.66 11.21
C ILE A 232 -8.88 11.85 11.34
N THR A 233 -8.51 12.92 12.03
CA THR A 233 -7.11 13.20 12.36
C THR A 233 -6.83 12.79 13.80
N ILE A 234 -5.80 11.98 14.01
CA ILE A 234 -5.33 11.55 15.33
C ILE A 234 -4.13 12.41 15.72
N GLU A 235 -4.16 12.98 16.91
CA GLU A 235 -3.09 13.80 17.49
C GLU A 235 -1.98 12.97 18.12
#